data_b5ee976623b4404a7b74dfe6264d650b
#
_entry.id   b5ee976623b4404a7b74dfe6264d650b
#
_cell.length_a   1.000
_cell.length_b   1.000
_cell.length_c   1.000
_cell.angle_alpha   90.00
_cell.angle_beta   90.00
_cell.angle_gamma   90.00
#
_symmetry.space_group_name_H-M   'P 1'
#
loop_
_entity.id
_entity.type
_entity.pdbx_description
1 polymer ?
#
loop_
_entity_poly.entity_id
_entity_poly.type
_entity_poly.pdbx_seq_one_letter_code
_entity_poly.pdbx_strand_id
1 'polypeptide(L)'
;MKILYEGADIYPDVSVHRCYHDMYAEKQSDELLLKLNDTRELWDSWNPKKGDTIAIEDGAAKTGKMFVESVVPESGIITLRAYSVPQSAKDKRSKSWEKVKFLQLAQEIAGRHGLTLETYGITDQTYDYVEQNNLADFAFFQNRCTLEGAAFLVYDGKLVVYDEAYMESQQPVDTITITPANDFEYRDEGANAYGSAEAVNGGLTGTFAAPNGGDKMLRRILPFRMTDQSEADRFAKGLLRDANKNATVGTLWTGSLLRDYAAGSAVTLATEGVKSWDGTAFISRIRHDYVKTRSKLYLRKPLEGY
;
A
#
# COMPACT_ATOMS: atom_id res chain seq x y z
N MET A 1 22.29 -3.68 11.09
CA MET A 1 21.55 -2.63 10.37
C MET A 1 22.53 -1.71 9.67
N LYS A 2 22.18 -1.19 8.48
CA LYS A 2 22.87 -0.10 7.78
C LYS A 2 21.88 1.04 7.55
N ILE A 3 22.37 2.26 7.52
CA ILE A 3 21.62 3.44 7.12
C ILE A 3 22.39 4.07 5.95
N LEU A 4 21.88 3.87 4.75
CA LEU A 4 22.49 4.38 3.53
C LEU A 4 21.91 5.77 3.22
N TYR A 5 22.70 6.82 3.38
CA TYR A 5 22.33 8.19 3.01
C TYR A 5 23.17 8.62 1.81
N GLU A 6 22.52 8.97 0.69
CA GLU A 6 23.19 9.23 -0.60
C GLU A 6 24.18 8.10 -0.98
N GLY A 7 23.85 6.83 -0.61
CA GLY A 7 24.67 5.66 -0.85
C GLY A 7 25.79 5.40 0.18
N ALA A 8 26.08 6.31 1.08
CA ALA A 8 27.06 6.12 2.15
C ALA A 8 26.41 5.53 3.40
N ASP A 9 27.02 4.52 4.03
CA ASP A 9 26.56 3.97 5.30
C ASP A 9 26.96 4.90 6.45
N ILE A 10 25.98 5.62 7.00
CA ILE A 10 26.15 6.54 8.11
C ILE A 10 25.86 5.91 9.47
N TYR A 11 25.41 4.64 9.51
CA TYR A 11 25.03 3.99 10.77
C TYR A 11 26.14 3.99 11.84
N PRO A 12 27.45 3.78 11.49
CA PRO A 12 28.52 3.86 12.49
C PRO A 12 28.72 5.23 13.12
N ASP A 13 28.29 6.30 12.45
CA ASP A 13 28.57 7.70 12.83
C ASP A 13 27.38 8.36 13.54
N VAL A 14 26.22 7.69 13.60
CA VAL A 14 24.98 8.24 14.16
C VAL A 14 24.46 7.43 15.34
N SER A 15 23.73 8.09 16.22
CA SER A 15 23.00 7.45 17.32
C SER A 15 21.51 7.44 17.00
N VAL A 16 20.96 6.24 16.73
CA VAL A 16 19.56 6.09 16.32
C VAL A 16 18.65 6.09 17.55
N HIS A 17 17.76 7.08 17.64
CA HIS A 17 16.74 7.16 18.67
C HIS A 17 15.47 6.37 18.27
N ARG A 18 15.08 6.46 16.98
CA ARG A 18 13.89 5.75 16.43
C ARG A 18 14.08 5.50 14.94
N CYS A 19 13.71 4.31 14.50
CA CYS A 19 13.73 3.97 13.08
C CYS A 19 12.51 3.10 12.78
N TYR A 20 11.51 3.69 12.11
CA TYR A 20 10.29 3.00 11.68
C TYR A 20 10.22 2.98 10.16
N HIS A 21 9.98 1.81 9.60
CA HIS A 21 9.63 1.63 8.22
C HIS A 21 8.22 1.07 8.13
N ASP A 22 7.32 1.83 7.52
CA ASP A 22 5.96 1.42 7.21
C ASP A 22 5.87 1.04 5.75
N MET A 23 5.59 -0.21 5.46
CA MET A 23 5.28 -0.72 4.13
C MET A 23 3.77 -0.82 3.98
N TYR A 24 3.24 -0.35 2.87
CA TYR A 24 1.81 -0.38 2.55
C TYR A 24 1.56 -1.24 1.31
N ALA A 25 0.58 -2.12 1.38
CA ALA A 25 0.15 -2.91 0.23
C ALA A 25 -0.52 -2.03 -0.84
N GLU A 26 -1.16 -0.94 -0.43
CA GLU A 26 -1.96 -0.10 -1.33
C GLU A 26 -2.20 1.32 -0.78
N LYS A 27 -2.65 2.22 -1.67
CA LYS A 27 -3.16 3.58 -1.37
C LYS A 27 -2.16 4.57 -0.76
N GLN A 28 -1.06 4.10 -0.21
CA GLN A 28 -0.01 4.93 0.40
C GLN A 28 1.34 4.46 -0.07
N SER A 29 2.29 5.39 -0.17
CA SER A 29 3.70 5.07 -0.38
C SER A 29 4.32 4.62 0.94
N ASP A 30 5.32 3.75 0.86
CA ASP A 30 6.10 3.37 2.03
C ASP A 30 6.73 4.61 2.68
N GLU A 31 6.77 4.60 4.01
CA GLU A 31 7.29 5.70 4.84
C GLU A 31 8.43 5.22 5.72
N LEU A 32 9.51 5.98 5.75
CA LEU A 32 10.59 5.86 6.73
C LEU A 32 10.54 7.07 7.67
N LEU A 33 10.45 6.79 8.97
CA LEU A 33 10.67 7.76 10.04
C LEU A 33 11.97 7.42 10.74
N LEU A 34 12.97 8.28 10.60
CA LEU A 34 14.26 8.17 11.27
C LEU A 34 14.46 9.34 12.22
N LYS A 35 14.66 9.04 13.52
CA LYS A 35 15.09 10.03 14.51
C LYS A 35 16.49 9.68 14.99
N LEU A 36 17.38 10.65 14.90
CA LEU A 36 18.77 10.55 15.35
C LEU A 36 18.99 11.47 16.56
N ASN A 37 19.76 10.99 17.53
CA ASN A 37 20.24 11.85 18.60
C ASN A 37 21.30 12.80 18.01
N ASP A 38 21.15 14.09 18.26
CA ASP A 38 22.05 15.14 17.77
C ASP A 38 22.32 16.20 18.85
N THR A 39 22.81 15.73 20.01
CA THR A 39 23.11 16.59 21.16
C THR A 39 24.24 17.59 20.89
N ARG A 40 24.99 17.42 19.81
CA ARG A 40 26.06 18.30 19.36
C ARG A 40 25.62 19.25 18.24
N GLU A 41 24.37 19.17 17.81
CA GLU A 41 23.78 19.96 16.71
C GLU A 41 24.62 19.89 15.42
N LEU A 42 25.11 18.67 15.08
CA LEU A 42 25.95 18.42 13.92
C LEU A 42 25.16 18.36 12.60
N TRP A 43 23.84 18.30 12.69
CA TRP A 43 22.97 18.21 11.52
C TRP A 43 23.16 19.40 10.56
N ASP A 44 23.50 20.59 11.08
CA ASP A 44 23.75 21.79 10.27
C ASP A 44 24.97 21.61 9.34
N SER A 45 26.03 20.95 9.86
CA SER A 45 27.21 20.61 9.05
C SER A 45 26.93 19.46 8.08
N TRP A 46 26.09 18.49 8.45
CA TRP A 46 25.66 17.42 7.56
C TRP A 46 24.70 17.93 6.48
N ASN A 47 23.81 18.88 6.84
CA ASN A 47 22.89 19.58 5.95
C ASN A 47 22.04 18.65 5.05
N PRO A 48 21.30 17.68 5.61
CA PRO A 48 20.43 16.82 4.85
C PRO A 48 19.30 17.63 4.20
N LYS A 49 18.93 17.27 2.97
CA LYS A 49 17.99 18.04 2.16
C LYS A 49 16.80 17.21 1.73
N LYS A 50 15.70 17.89 1.48
CA LYS A 50 14.55 17.34 0.76
C LYS A 50 14.97 16.88 -0.64
N GLY A 51 14.61 15.64 -0.96
CA GLY A 51 14.95 14.97 -2.22
C GLY A 51 16.20 14.09 -2.15
N ASP A 52 17.02 14.21 -1.11
CA ASP A 52 18.14 13.29 -0.88
C ASP A 52 17.63 11.85 -0.71
N THR A 53 18.48 10.88 -1.00
CA THR A 53 18.10 9.47 -0.93
C THR A 53 18.53 8.83 0.38
N ILE A 54 17.67 7.97 0.92
CA ILE A 54 17.95 7.20 2.13
C ILE A 54 17.43 5.77 1.97
N ALA A 55 18.14 4.80 2.55
CA ALA A 55 17.68 3.42 2.65
C ALA A 55 18.15 2.79 3.98
N ILE A 56 17.35 1.86 4.50
CA ILE A 56 17.70 1.03 5.65
C ILE A 56 17.85 -0.41 5.18
N GLU A 57 18.89 -1.09 5.66
CA GLU A 57 19.10 -2.51 5.45
C GLU A 57 19.38 -3.21 6.79
N ASP A 58 18.61 -4.25 7.10
CA ASP A 58 18.84 -5.12 8.26
C ASP A 58 18.54 -6.58 7.90
N GLY A 59 19.53 -7.26 7.37
CA GLY A 59 19.35 -8.58 6.78
C GLY A 59 18.48 -8.53 5.54
N ALA A 60 17.40 -9.30 5.51
CA ALA A 60 16.42 -9.31 4.42
C ALA A 60 15.46 -8.12 4.49
N ALA A 61 15.27 -7.50 5.67
CA ALA A 61 14.45 -6.30 5.79
C ALA A 61 15.17 -5.09 5.17
N LYS A 62 14.59 -4.57 4.08
CA LYS A 62 15.12 -3.41 3.35
C LYS A 62 13.99 -2.43 3.05
N THR A 63 14.29 -1.15 3.09
CA THR A 63 13.32 -0.13 2.64
C THR A 63 13.33 0.06 1.12
N GLY A 64 14.40 -0.42 0.44
CA GLY A 64 14.71 0.07 -0.89
C GLY A 64 15.08 1.55 -0.87
N LYS A 65 15.17 2.15 -2.05
CA LYS A 65 15.49 3.57 -2.22
C LYS A 65 14.29 4.42 -1.81
N MET A 66 14.48 5.33 -0.87
CA MET A 66 13.49 6.30 -0.42
C MET A 66 14.01 7.73 -0.58
N PHE A 67 13.09 8.69 -0.65
CA PHE A 67 13.40 10.11 -0.88
C PHE A 67 13.00 10.93 0.35
N VAL A 68 13.95 11.69 0.90
CA VAL A 68 13.72 12.57 2.04
C VAL A 68 12.67 13.63 1.68
N GLU A 69 11.59 13.66 2.44
CA GLU A 69 10.51 14.66 2.29
C GLU A 69 10.65 15.82 3.26
N SER A 70 11.04 15.52 4.49
CA SER A 70 11.21 16.55 5.51
C SER A 70 12.39 16.24 6.43
N VAL A 71 13.03 17.32 6.85
CA VAL A 71 14.11 17.34 7.84
C VAL A 71 13.64 18.30 8.94
N VAL A 72 13.50 17.79 10.17
CA VAL A 72 13.01 18.57 11.31
C VAL A 72 14.03 18.49 12.44
N PRO A 73 14.88 19.51 12.62
CA PRO A 73 15.74 19.62 13.79
C PRO A 73 14.91 20.02 15.02
N GLU A 74 15.17 19.33 16.11
CA GLU A 74 14.62 19.62 17.44
C GLU A 74 15.80 19.70 18.42
N SER A 75 15.57 20.17 19.65
CA SER A 75 16.67 20.22 20.64
C SER A 75 17.24 18.82 20.90
N GLY A 76 18.48 18.59 20.47
CA GLY A 76 19.21 17.33 20.65
C GLY A 76 18.73 16.17 19.78
N ILE A 77 17.81 16.38 18.83
CA ILE A 77 17.28 15.36 17.93
C ILE A 77 17.10 15.95 16.53
N ILE A 78 17.40 15.14 15.51
CA ILE A 78 16.98 15.41 14.13
C ILE A 78 16.01 14.33 13.66
N THR A 79 14.90 14.72 13.05
CA THR A 79 13.89 13.82 12.48
C THR A 79 13.90 13.91 10.97
N LEU A 80 14.12 12.77 10.30
CA LEU A 80 13.98 12.62 8.86
C LEU A 80 12.72 11.80 8.55
N ARG A 81 11.93 12.27 7.58
CA ARG A 81 10.86 11.47 6.95
C ARG A 81 11.18 11.29 5.48
N ALA A 82 11.05 10.07 5.02
CA ALA A 82 11.27 9.75 3.61
C ALA A 82 10.14 8.82 3.10
N TYR A 83 9.93 8.86 1.79
CA TYR A 83 8.91 8.07 1.10
C TYR A 83 9.51 7.32 -0.10
N SER A 84 8.89 6.19 -0.46
CA SER A 84 9.31 5.38 -1.62
C SER A 84 9.09 6.08 -2.97
N VAL A 85 8.32 7.18 -3.01
CA VAL A 85 8.01 7.93 -4.22
C VAL A 85 8.77 9.25 -4.28
N PRO A 86 9.29 9.68 -5.44
CA PRO A 86 9.97 10.96 -5.59
C PRO A 86 8.99 12.14 -5.48
N GLN A 87 9.52 13.34 -5.22
CA GLN A 87 8.74 14.57 -5.12
C GLN A 87 7.90 14.86 -6.38
N SER A 88 8.45 14.60 -7.57
CA SER A 88 7.76 14.79 -8.85
C SER A 88 6.48 13.97 -8.99
N ALA A 89 6.31 12.94 -8.16
CA ALA A 89 5.08 12.15 -8.12
C ALA A 89 3.85 12.93 -7.60
N LYS A 90 4.07 14.07 -6.94
CA LYS A 90 3.02 14.96 -6.44
C LYS A 90 2.56 15.99 -7.47
N ASP A 91 3.29 16.16 -8.56
CA ASP A 91 2.96 17.12 -9.62
C ASP A 91 1.67 16.73 -10.32
N LYS A 92 0.73 17.66 -10.33
CA LYS A 92 -0.54 17.48 -11.01
C LYS A 92 -0.38 17.73 -12.52
N ARG A 93 -1.10 16.94 -13.29
CA ARG A 93 -1.12 17.09 -14.76
C ARG A 93 -2.47 16.72 -15.34
N SER A 94 -2.68 17.14 -16.58
CA SER A 94 -3.84 16.75 -17.36
C SER A 94 -3.38 16.07 -18.64
N LYS A 95 -3.95 14.92 -18.94
CA LYS A 95 -3.70 14.13 -20.14
C LYS A 95 -4.90 13.26 -20.47
N SER A 96 -5.14 13.02 -21.75
CA SER A 96 -6.11 12.03 -22.21
C SER A 96 -5.43 10.94 -23.04
N TRP A 97 -6.05 9.78 -23.06
CA TRP A 97 -5.65 8.63 -23.87
C TRP A 97 -6.88 8.07 -24.56
N GLU A 98 -6.68 7.63 -25.80
CA GLU A 98 -7.68 6.92 -26.61
C GLU A 98 -7.19 5.49 -26.86
N LYS A 99 -8.10 4.50 -26.78
CA LYS A 99 -7.84 3.07 -27.02
C LYS A 99 -6.60 2.58 -26.27
N VAL A 100 -6.53 2.90 -24.99
CA VAL A 100 -5.38 2.62 -24.13
C VAL A 100 -5.63 1.38 -23.24
N LYS A 101 -4.60 0.59 -23.05
CA LYS A 101 -4.62 -0.54 -22.11
C LYS A 101 -4.27 -0.11 -20.68
N PHE A 102 -4.82 -0.83 -19.69
CA PHE A 102 -4.54 -0.57 -18.27
C PHE A 102 -3.05 -0.63 -17.95
N LEU A 103 -2.35 -1.66 -18.44
CA LEU A 103 -0.91 -1.80 -18.21
C LEU A 103 -0.08 -0.77 -18.99
N GLN A 104 -0.58 -0.25 -20.12
CA GLN A 104 0.07 0.84 -20.82
C GLN A 104 0.03 2.15 -20.01
N LEU A 105 -1.08 2.44 -19.32
CA LEU A 105 -1.15 3.55 -18.36
C LEU A 105 -0.13 3.37 -17.25
N ALA A 106 -0.07 2.17 -16.64
CA ALA A 106 0.89 1.85 -15.59
C ALA A 106 2.35 2.03 -16.06
N GLN A 107 2.67 1.50 -17.25
CA GLN A 107 4.02 1.60 -17.83
C GLN A 107 4.42 3.05 -18.08
N GLU A 108 3.51 3.87 -18.61
CA GLU A 108 3.79 5.28 -18.86
C GLU A 108 4.01 6.06 -17.56
N ILE A 109 3.19 5.79 -16.52
CA ILE A 109 3.35 6.42 -15.20
C ILE A 109 4.67 5.99 -14.57
N ALA A 110 4.97 4.69 -14.56
CA ALA A 110 6.25 4.17 -14.08
C ALA A 110 7.44 4.87 -14.75
N GLY A 111 7.42 4.93 -16.09
CA GLY A 111 8.51 5.55 -16.87
C GLY A 111 8.71 7.03 -16.57
N ARG A 112 7.62 7.80 -16.33
CA ARG A 112 7.73 9.23 -15.94
C ARG A 112 8.46 9.45 -14.63
N HIS A 113 8.36 8.49 -13.71
CA HIS A 113 8.99 8.58 -12.38
C HIS A 113 10.27 7.75 -12.26
N GLY A 114 10.81 7.24 -13.39
CA GLY A 114 12.03 6.43 -13.40
C GLY A 114 11.87 5.07 -12.71
N LEU A 115 10.62 4.55 -12.65
CA LEU A 115 10.30 3.26 -12.08
C LEU A 115 10.19 2.19 -13.16
N THR A 116 10.49 0.95 -12.81
CA THR A 116 10.20 -0.23 -13.65
C THR A 116 8.84 -0.80 -13.26
N LEU A 117 8.05 -1.23 -14.26
CA LEU A 117 6.75 -1.87 -13.99
C LEU A 117 6.94 -3.37 -13.72
N GLU A 118 6.30 -3.84 -12.65
CA GLU A 118 6.15 -5.25 -12.31
C GLU A 118 4.67 -5.56 -12.06
N THR A 119 4.14 -6.70 -12.51
CA THR A 119 2.70 -6.98 -12.46
C THR A 119 2.39 -8.39 -12.00
N TYR A 120 1.29 -8.57 -11.23
CA TYR A 120 0.82 -9.86 -10.74
C TYR A 120 -0.69 -10.01 -10.92
N GLY A 121 -1.12 -11.05 -11.63
CA GLY A 121 -2.52 -11.42 -11.78
C GLY A 121 -3.40 -10.43 -12.59
N ILE A 122 -2.83 -9.40 -13.18
CA ILE A 122 -3.58 -8.34 -13.86
C ILE A 122 -4.16 -8.82 -15.20
N THR A 123 -5.45 -8.59 -15.38
CA THR A 123 -6.11 -8.65 -16.69
C THR A 123 -5.97 -7.28 -17.37
N ASP A 124 -5.28 -7.24 -18.52
CA ASP A 124 -4.96 -5.98 -19.21
C ASP A 124 -6.17 -5.47 -20.02
N GLN A 125 -7.07 -4.75 -19.35
CA GLN A 125 -8.28 -4.19 -19.93
C GLN A 125 -7.96 -3.04 -20.89
N THR A 126 -8.79 -2.89 -21.94
CA THR A 126 -8.68 -1.78 -22.90
C THR A 126 -9.80 -0.79 -22.64
N TYR A 127 -9.46 0.49 -22.62
CA TYR A 127 -10.40 1.61 -22.49
C TYR A 127 -10.47 2.38 -23.80
N ASP A 128 -11.67 2.76 -24.23
CA ASP A 128 -11.83 3.63 -25.39
C ASP A 128 -11.30 5.03 -25.13
N TYR A 129 -11.53 5.54 -23.91
CA TYR A 129 -11.07 6.86 -23.49
C TYR A 129 -10.79 6.90 -21.99
N VAL A 130 -9.67 7.49 -21.64
CA VAL A 130 -9.29 7.76 -20.24
C VAL A 130 -8.78 9.19 -20.13
N GLU A 131 -9.19 9.89 -19.08
CA GLU A 131 -8.74 11.24 -18.78
C GLU A 131 -8.17 11.34 -17.38
N GLN A 132 -7.00 11.95 -17.27
CA GLN A 132 -6.41 12.47 -16.06
C GLN A 132 -6.60 13.98 -16.07
N ASN A 133 -7.37 14.53 -15.15
CA ASN A 133 -7.69 15.94 -15.09
C ASN A 133 -7.17 16.56 -13.80
N ASN A 134 -6.07 17.31 -13.88
CA ASN A 134 -5.43 18.03 -12.77
C ASN A 134 -5.18 17.15 -11.53
N LEU A 135 -4.77 15.91 -11.75
CA LEU A 135 -4.43 14.94 -10.71
C LEU A 135 -2.94 14.57 -10.76
N ALA A 136 -2.36 14.26 -9.61
CA ALA A 136 -1.06 13.60 -9.55
C ALA A 136 -1.17 12.19 -10.15
N ASP A 137 -0.09 11.70 -10.78
CA ASP A 137 -0.10 10.43 -11.52
C ASP A 137 -0.56 9.25 -10.67
N PHE A 138 -0.02 9.10 -9.46
CA PHE A 138 -0.39 7.98 -8.60
C PHE A 138 -1.81 8.11 -8.02
N ALA A 139 -2.31 9.34 -7.77
CA ALA A 139 -3.70 9.54 -7.37
C ALA A 139 -4.68 9.18 -8.50
N PHE A 140 -4.35 9.56 -9.74
CA PHE A 140 -5.10 9.16 -10.91
C PHE A 140 -5.09 7.63 -11.08
N PHE A 141 -3.91 7.01 -11.01
CA PHE A 141 -3.76 5.58 -11.22
C PHE A 141 -4.42 4.76 -10.11
N GLN A 142 -4.40 5.24 -8.85
CA GLN A 142 -5.12 4.61 -7.74
C GLN A 142 -6.62 4.51 -8.01
N ASN A 143 -7.21 5.58 -8.58
CA ASN A 143 -8.63 5.54 -8.95
C ASN A 143 -8.91 4.46 -10.02
N ARG A 144 -8.00 4.29 -10.98
CA ARG A 144 -8.12 3.24 -12.00
C ARG A 144 -7.95 1.84 -11.41
N CYS A 145 -6.96 1.65 -10.54
CA CYS A 145 -6.79 0.38 -9.82
C CYS A 145 -8.04 0.02 -9.02
N THR A 146 -8.60 0.96 -8.27
CA THR A 146 -9.83 0.72 -7.48
C THR A 146 -10.99 0.20 -8.36
N LEU A 147 -11.19 0.79 -9.55
CA LEU A 147 -12.25 0.38 -10.47
C LEU A 147 -12.03 -1.03 -11.04
N GLU A 148 -10.78 -1.43 -11.21
CA GLU A 148 -10.42 -2.75 -11.73
C GLU A 148 -10.24 -3.82 -10.65
N GLY A 149 -10.44 -3.50 -9.36
CA GLY A 149 -10.16 -4.42 -8.26
C GLY A 149 -8.67 -4.70 -8.07
N ALA A 150 -7.85 -3.80 -8.58
CA ALA A 150 -6.40 -3.85 -8.52
C ALA A 150 -5.84 -2.88 -7.46
N ALA A 151 -4.59 -3.06 -7.12
CA ALA A 151 -3.81 -2.15 -6.28
C ALA A 151 -2.39 -2.00 -6.81
N PHE A 152 -1.66 -1.03 -6.29
CA PHE A 152 -0.23 -0.89 -6.55
C PHE A 152 0.53 -0.41 -5.32
N LEU A 153 1.82 -0.70 -5.31
CA LEU A 153 2.79 -0.15 -4.38
C LEU A 153 4.05 0.30 -5.14
N VAL A 154 4.85 1.15 -4.51
CA VAL A 154 6.15 1.57 -5.04
C VAL A 154 7.23 1.12 -4.06
N TYR A 155 8.11 0.26 -4.53
CA TYR A 155 9.20 -0.30 -3.73
C TYR A 155 10.46 -0.44 -4.57
N ASP A 156 11.59 0.02 -4.06
CA ASP A 156 12.94 -0.12 -4.62
C ASP A 156 13.02 0.15 -6.13
N GLY A 157 12.50 1.31 -6.56
CA GLY A 157 12.52 1.73 -7.96
C GLY A 157 11.53 0.99 -8.87
N LYS A 158 10.58 0.25 -8.32
CA LYS A 158 9.54 -0.46 -9.04
C LYS A 158 8.16 0.09 -8.74
N LEU A 159 7.31 0.17 -9.76
CA LEU A 159 5.85 0.25 -9.62
C LEU A 159 5.31 -1.17 -9.75
N VAL A 160 4.86 -1.74 -8.63
CA VAL A 160 4.29 -3.09 -8.57
C VAL A 160 2.78 -2.97 -8.62
N VAL A 161 2.13 -3.49 -9.68
CA VAL A 161 0.68 -3.45 -9.88
C VAL A 161 0.13 -4.86 -9.82
N TYR A 162 -0.91 -5.08 -9.05
CA TYR A 162 -1.46 -6.42 -8.84
C TYR A 162 -2.98 -6.43 -8.74
N ASP A 163 -3.58 -7.55 -9.16
CA ASP A 163 -4.98 -7.88 -8.84
C ASP A 163 -5.07 -8.28 -7.37
N GLU A 164 -5.97 -7.64 -6.61
CA GLU A 164 -6.06 -7.86 -5.17
C GLU A 164 -6.54 -9.29 -4.84
N ALA A 165 -7.49 -9.84 -5.59
CA ALA A 165 -7.99 -11.20 -5.35
C ALA A 165 -6.90 -12.24 -5.66
N TYR A 166 -6.12 -12.01 -6.72
CA TYR A 166 -4.97 -12.85 -7.04
C TYR A 166 -3.95 -12.88 -5.89
N MET A 167 -3.57 -11.70 -5.36
CA MET A 167 -2.59 -11.64 -4.28
C MET A 167 -3.11 -12.24 -2.97
N GLU A 168 -4.39 -12.06 -2.66
CA GLU A 168 -5.03 -12.69 -1.49
C GLU A 168 -5.10 -14.22 -1.59
N SER A 169 -5.13 -14.77 -2.81
CA SER A 169 -5.16 -16.21 -3.07
C SER A 169 -3.79 -16.89 -3.08
N GLN A 170 -2.71 -16.10 -2.98
CA GLN A 170 -1.36 -16.68 -2.97
C GLN A 170 -1.11 -17.49 -1.70
N GLN A 171 -0.19 -18.45 -1.81
CA GLN A 171 0.20 -19.28 -0.66
C GLN A 171 0.72 -18.39 0.49
N PRO A 172 0.23 -18.58 1.71
CA PRO A 172 0.74 -17.87 2.87
C PRO A 172 2.25 -18.08 3.04
N VAL A 173 2.96 -17.00 3.33
CA VAL A 173 4.43 -17.04 3.50
C VAL A 173 4.81 -17.74 4.80
N ASP A 174 3.92 -17.75 5.82
CA ASP A 174 4.17 -18.39 7.11
C ASP A 174 2.85 -18.60 7.87
N THR A 175 2.94 -19.32 9.01
CA THR A 175 1.87 -19.47 9.99
C THR A 175 2.23 -18.71 11.27
N ILE A 176 1.39 -17.76 11.65
CA ILE A 176 1.56 -16.98 12.89
C ILE A 176 0.63 -17.52 13.95
N THR A 177 1.20 -18.04 15.04
CA THR A 177 0.46 -18.43 16.23
C THR A 177 0.23 -17.22 17.12
N ILE A 178 -1.03 -16.95 17.46
CA ILE A 178 -1.44 -15.86 18.34
C ILE A 178 -1.94 -16.45 19.64
N THR A 179 -1.27 -16.10 20.74
CA THR A 179 -1.60 -16.52 22.10
C THR A 179 -2.16 -15.33 22.89
N PRO A 180 -2.78 -15.53 24.07
CA PRO A 180 -3.23 -14.44 24.93
C PRO A 180 -2.12 -13.47 25.40
N ALA A 181 -0.84 -13.87 25.28
CA ALA A 181 0.30 -13.03 25.62
C ALA A 181 0.67 -12.04 24.50
N ASN A 182 0.12 -12.20 23.29
CA ASN A 182 0.38 -11.28 22.18
C ASN A 182 -0.47 -10.01 22.32
N ASP A 183 0.11 -8.87 21.95
CA ASP A 183 -0.60 -7.61 21.75
C ASP A 183 -1.34 -7.68 20.41
N PHE A 184 -2.56 -8.22 20.45
CA PHE A 184 -3.41 -8.49 19.31
C PHE A 184 -4.77 -7.83 19.48
N GLU A 185 -5.17 -7.04 18.49
CA GLU A 185 -6.47 -6.39 18.38
C GLU A 185 -7.20 -6.91 17.14
N TYR A 186 -8.49 -7.20 17.30
CA TYR A 186 -9.35 -7.70 16.25
C TYR A 186 -10.65 -6.89 16.18
N ARG A 187 -11.05 -6.52 14.95
CA ARG A 187 -12.30 -5.82 14.67
C ARG A 187 -13.01 -6.46 13.50
N ASP A 188 -14.24 -6.86 13.70
CA ASP A 188 -15.14 -7.36 12.67
C ASP A 188 -16.34 -6.42 12.53
N GLU A 189 -16.41 -5.73 11.41
CA GLU A 189 -17.51 -4.87 11.01
C GLU A 189 -18.22 -5.43 9.76
N GLY A 190 -18.10 -6.73 9.51
CA GLY A 190 -18.71 -7.40 8.35
C GLY A 190 -20.22 -7.19 8.24
N ALA A 191 -20.93 -7.05 9.36
CA ALA A 191 -22.35 -6.72 9.38
C ALA A 191 -22.67 -5.33 8.75
N ASN A 192 -21.67 -4.43 8.65
CA ASN A 192 -21.81 -3.12 8.03
C ASN A 192 -21.38 -3.12 6.55
N ALA A 193 -20.88 -4.22 6.03
CA ALA A 193 -20.45 -4.32 4.64
C ALA A 193 -21.62 -4.16 3.66
N TYR A 194 -21.30 -3.67 2.46
CA TYR A 194 -22.29 -3.56 1.39
C TYR A 194 -22.49 -4.93 0.73
N GLY A 195 -23.76 -5.30 0.47
CA GLY A 195 -24.10 -6.51 -0.23
C GLY A 195 -24.02 -6.36 -1.75
N SER A 196 -24.15 -5.14 -2.27
CA SER A 196 -24.09 -4.87 -3.71
C SER A 196 -23.54 -3.50 -4.02
N ALA A 197 -23.16 -3.27 -5.27
CA ALA A 197 -22.76 -1.95 -5.75
C ALA A 197 -23.36 -1.63 -7.12
N GLU A 198 -23.56 -0.34 -7.36
CA GLU A 198 -23.86 0.28 -8.64
C GLU A 198 -22.81 1.31 -9.01
N ALA A 199 -22.27 1.19 -10.24
CA ALA A 199 -21.47 2.21 -10.90
C ALA A 199 -22.32 2.87 -11.99
N VAL A 200 -22.54 4.18 -11.88
CA VAL A 200 -23.51 4.89 -12.75
C VAL A 200 -22.85 6.02 -13.50
N ASN A 201 -23.02 6.09 -14.80
CA ASN A 201 -22.76 7.28 -15.62
C ASN A 201 -23.45 7.19 -16.99
N GLY A 202 -23.97 8.33 -17.48
CA GLY A 202 -24.32 8.56 -18.89
C GLY A 202 -25.33 7.60 -19.52
N GLY A 203 -26.21 7.00 -18.72
CA GLY A 203 -27.18 6.02 -19.20
C GLY A 203 -26.78 4.56 -19.00
N LEU A 204 -25.56 4.28 -18.54
CA LEU A 204 -25.12 2.97 -18.12
C LEU A 204 -25.16 2.85 -16.60
N THR A 205 -25.58 1.69 -16.12
CA THR A 205 -25.52 1.29 -14.70
C THR A 205 -24.91 -0.10 -14.65
N GLY A 206 -23.67 -0.16 -14.18
CA GLY A 206 -23.03 -1.42 -13.84
C GLY A 206 -23.46 -1.90 -12.47
N THR A 207 -23.61 -3.20 -12.30
CA THR A 207 -24.07 -3.79 -11.04
C THR A 207 -23.19 -4.99 -10.67
N PHE A 208 -22.99 -5.15 -9.36
CA PHE A 208 -22.37 -6.34 -8.81
C PHE A 208 -22.95 -6.65 -7.42
N ALA A 209 -23.25 -7.90 -7.15
CA ALA A 209 -23.69 -8.38 -5.83
C ALA A 209 -22.66 -9.36 -5.26
N ALA A 210 -22.27 -9.12 -4.00
CA ALA A 210 -21.36 -10.02 -3.29
C ALA A 210 -22.08 -11.34 -2.95
N PRO A 211 -21.40 -12.48 -3.03
CA PRO A 211 -21.92 -13.72 -2.47
C PRO A 211 -22.24 -13.54 -0.99
N ASN A 212 -23.41 -13.94 -0.56
CA ASN A 212 -23.86 -13.79 0.84
C ASN A 212 -23.87 -12.35 1.36
N GLY A 213 -23.94 -11.34 0.47
CA GLY A 213 -24.05 -9.93 0.84
C GLY A 213 -25.37 -9.59 1.50
N GLY A 214 -25.36 -8.58 2.39
CA GLY A 214 -26.58 -8.02 3.01
C GLY A 214 -27.34 -7.10 2.04
N ASP A 215 -28.39 -6.45 2.55
CA ASP A 215 -29.28 -5.59 1.75
C ASP A 215 -28.71 -4.20 1.43
N LYS A 216 -27.59 -3.84 2.04
CA LYS A 216 -26.99 -2.49 1.90
C LYS A 216 -26.31 -2.35 0.55
N MET A 217 -26.72 -1.34 -0.23
CA MET A 217 -26.17 -1.07 -1.55
C MET A 217 -25.27 0.16 -1.55
N LEU A 218 -24.12 0.02 -2.23
CA LEU A 218 -23.19 1.10 -2.54
C LEU A 218 -23.53 1.66 -3.93
N ARG A 219 -23.88 2.94 -4.04
CA ARG A 219 -24.05 3.60 -5.34
C ARG A 219 -22.99 4.66 -5.54
N ARG A 220 -22.30 4.60 -6.70
CA ARG A 220 -21.29 5.58 -7.11
C ARG A 220 -21.59 6.14 -8.49
N ILE A 221 -21.66 7.47 -8.58
CA ILE A 221 -21.74 8.19 -9.86
C ILE A 221 -20.30 8.48 -10.27
N LEU A 222 -19.89 7.93 -11.41
CA LEU A 222 -18.55 8.14 -11.93
C LEU A 222 -18.48 9.47 -12.71
N PRO A 223 -17.37 10.21 -12.65
CA PRO A 223 -17.24 11.52 -13.34
C PRO A 223 -16.89 11.39 -14.82
N PHE A 224 -16.92 10.18 -15.38
CA PHE A 224 -16.57 9.89 -16.78
C PHE A 224 -17.49 8.82 -17.37
N ARG A 225 -17.59 8.77 -18.71
CA ARG A 225 -18.43 7.76 -19.39
C ARG A 225 -17.76 6.39 -19.31
N MET A 226 -18.59 5.38 -19.13
CA MET A 226 -18.24 3.98 -19.33
C MET A 226 -18.56 3.57 -20.77
N THR A 227 -17.74 2.71 -21.35
CA THR A 227 -17.84 2.31 -22.76
C THR A 227 -19.02 1.36 -23.00
N ASP A 228 -19.14 0.35 -22.14
CA ASP A 228 -20.16 -0.69 -22.26
C ASP A 228 -20.59 -1.26 -20.90
N GLN A 229 -21.54 -2.19 -20.92
CA GLN A 229 -22.06 -2.82 -19.71
C GLN A 229 -21.02 -3.66 -18.98
N SER A 230 -20.10 -4.31 -19.69
CA SER A 230 -19.04 -5.14 -19.08
C SER A 230 -18.06 -4.29 -18.27
N GLU A 231 -17.66 -3.13 -18.80
CA GLU A 231 -16.85 -2.16 -18.07
C GLU A 231 -17.60 -1.63 -16.83
N ALA A 232 -18.89 -1.31 -16.99
CA ALA A 232 -19.69 -0.80 -15.88
C ALA A 232 -19.84 -1.82 -14.74
N ASP A 233 -20.10 -3.09 -15.04
CA ASP A 233 -20.23 -4.17 -14.06
C ASP A 233 -18.89 -4.46 -13.37
N ARG A 234 -17.78 -4.43 -14.12
CA ARG A 234 -16.43 -4.58 -13.59
C ARG A 234 -16.09 -3.46 -12.60
N PHE A 235 -16.45 -2.21 -12.92
CA PHE A 235 -16.26 -1.08 -12.02
C PHE A 235 -17.12 -1.18 -10.77
N ALA A 236 -18.37 -1.63 -10.88
CA ALA A 236 -19.21 -1.89 -9.71
C ALA A 236 -18.57 -2.95 -8.78
N LYS A 237 -18.01 -4.01 -9.35
CA LYS A 237 -17.27 -5.04 -8.61
C LYS A 237 -16.05 -4.47 -7.88
N GLY A 238 -15.20 -3.72 -8.56
CA GLY A 238 -14.01 -3.09 -7.97
C GLY A 238 -14.37 -2.12 -6.83
N LEU A 239 -15.40 -1.31 -7.02
CA LEU A 239 -15.91 -0.38 -6.00
C LEU A 239 -16.44 -1.10 -4.76
N LEU A 240 -17.19 -2.19 -4.95
CA LEU A 240 -17.70 -2.98 -3.82
C LEU A 240 -16.57 -3.64 -3.06
N ARG A 241 -15.59 -4.22 -3.76
CA ARG A 241 -14.39 -4.79 -3.16
C ARG A 241 -13.66 -3.74 -2.30
N ASP A 242 -13.37 -2.57 -2.86
CA ASP A 242 -12.67 -1.49 -2.15
C ASP A 242 -13.42 -1.00 -0.90
N ALA A 243 -14.75 -0.97 -0.94
CA ALA A 243 -15.58 -0.57 0.18
C ALA A 243 -15.59 -1.62 1.32
N ASN A 244 -15.49 -2.91 0.99
CA ASN A 244 -15.68 -4.00 1.93
C ASN A 244 -14.38 -4.62 2.45
N LYS A 245 -13.25 -4.48 1.74
CA LYS A 245 -12.00 -5.20 2.04
C LYS A 245 -11.43 -4.96 3.45
N ASN A 246 -11.80 -3.87 4.10
CA ASN A 246 -11.38 -3.54 5.45
C ASN A 246 -12.48 -3.76 6.52
N ALA A 247 -13.54 -4.49 6.18
CA ALA A 247 -14.62 -4.79 7.14
C ALA A 247 -14.14 -5.68 8.29
N THR A 248 -13.17 -6.55 8.04
CA THR A 248 -12.60 -7.46 9.05
C THR A 248 -11.08 -7.26 9.09
N VAL A 249 -10.61 -6.61 10.14
CA VAL A 249 -9.20 -6.19 10.29
C VAL A 249 -8.66 -6.52 11.67
N GLY A 250 -7.34 -6.65 11.75
CA GLY A 250 -6.64 -6.83 13.02
C GLY A 250 -5.25 -6.24 13.02
N THR A 251 -4.69 -6.07 14.20
CA THR A 251 -3.29 -5.67 14.37
C THR A 251 -2.59 -6.58 15.35
N LEU A 252 -1.33 -6.87 15.09
CA LEU A 252 -0.50 -7.74 15.91
C LEU A 252 0.90 -7.16 16.05
N TRP A 253 1.39 -6.99 17.28
CA TRP A 253 2.81 -6.81 17.54
C TRP A 253 3.52 -8.15 17.68
N THR A 254 4.63 -8.31 16.97
CA THR A 254 5.48 -9.50 17.05
C THR A 254 6.62 -9.30 18.06
N GLY A 255 7.11 -10.38 18.64
CA GLY A 255 8.26 -10.34 19.55
C GLY A 255 9.61 -10.16 18.87
N SER A 256 9.65 -10.22 17.53
CA SER A 256 10.86 -10.08 16.72
C SER A 256 10.59 -9.31 15.42
N LEU A 257 11.65 -8.82 14.80
CA LEU A 257 11.58 -8.19 13.47
C LEU A 257 11.36 -9.25 12.39
N LEU A 258 10.24 -9.16 11.67
CA LEU A 258 9.88 -10.07 10.59
C LEU A 258 10.54 -9.64 9.28
N ARG A 259 11.82 -10.01 9.11
CA ARG A 259 12.67 -9.49 8.02
C ARG A 259 12.26 -9.95 6.63
N ASP A 260 11.62 -11.12 6.54
CA ASP A 260 11.22 -11.74 5.27
C ASP A 260 9.76 -11.47 4.89
N TYR A 261 9.07 -10.60 5.65
CA TYR A 261 7.68 -10.26 5.40
C TYR A 261 7.54 -8.91 4.71
N ALA A 262 6.58 -8.84 3.80
CA ALA A 262 6.23 -7.60 3.10
C ALA A 262 4.71 -7.35 3.14
N ALA A 263 4.31 -6.09 3.06
CA ALA A 263 2.92 -5.76 2.78
C ALA A 263 2.52 -6.31 1.39
N GLY A 264 1.29 -6.79 1.26
CA GLY A 264 0.84 -7.50 0.06
C GLY A 264 1.00 -9.03 0.13
N SER A 265 1.64 -9.58 1.18
CA SER A 265 1.74 -11.03 1.40
C SER A 265 0.55 -11.57 2.19
N ALA A 266 0.27 -12.86 2.05
CA ALA A 266 -0.66 -13.60 2.89
C ALA A 266 0.07 -14.37 3.99
N VAL A 267 -0.58 -14.53 5.14
CA VAL A 267 -0.13 -15.37 6.26
C VAL A 267 -1.28 -16.25 6.73
N THR A 268 -0.98 -17.38 7.35
CA THR A 268 -1.98 -18.17 8.07
C THR A 268 -1.97 -17.77 9.54
N LEU A 269 -3.13 -17.49 10.11
CA LEU A 269 -3.28 -17.23 11.53
C LEU A 269 -3.79 -18.48 12.23
N ALA A 270 -3.19 -18.82 13.36
CA ALA A 270 -3.65 -19.84 14.29
C ALA A 270 -3.79 -19.19 15.67
N THR A 271 -5.05 -19.00 16.15
CA THR A 271 -5.32 -18.25 17.37
C THR A 271 -5.76 -19.18 18.49
N GLU A 272 -5.25 -19.00 19.70
CA GLU A 272 -5.65 -19.82 20.85
C GLU A 272 -7.01 -19.41 21.41
N GLY A 273 -7.45 -18.18 21.23
CA GLY A 273 -8.69 -17.66 21.83
C GLY A 273 -9.79 -17.27 20.85
N VAL A 274 -9.44 -16.73 19.69
CA VAL A 274 -10.38 -16.12 18.74
C VAL A 274 -10.39 -16.92 17.43
N LYS A 275 -11.02 -18.10 17.46
CA LYS A 275 -11.03 -19.05 16.33
C LYS A 275 -11.63 -18.49 15.04
N SER A 276 -12.50 -17.48 15.09
CA SER A 276 -13.01 -16.79 13.91
C SER A 276 -11.92 -16.08 13.10
N TRP A 277 -10.74 -15.86 13.69
CA TRP A 277 -9.58 -15.31 13.00
C TRP A 277 -8.64 -16.34 12.38
N ASP A 278 -8.78 -17.60 12.69
CA ASP A 278 -7.98 -18.67 12.10
C ASP A 278 -8.09 -18.66 10.55
N GLY A 279 -7.04 -19.11 9.89
CA GLY A 279 -6.93 -19.19 8.46
C GLY A 279 -6.19 -18.00 7.83
N THR A 280 -6.36 -17.84 6.52
CA THR A 280 -5.63 -16.85 5.74
C THR A 280 -5.96 -15.41 6.15
N ALA A 281 -4.94 -14.59 6.28
CA ALA A 281 -5.02 -13.15 6.44
C ALA A 281 -4.03 -12.47 5.48
N PHE A 282 -4.42 -11.31 4.93
CA PHE A 282 -3.62 -10.50 4.05
C PHE A 282 -2.94 -9.38 4.85
N ILE A 283 -1.66 -9.15 4.64
CA ILE A 283 -0.90 -8.08 5.28
C ILE A 283 -1.12 -6.80 4.49
N SER A 284 -2.03 -5.94 4.96
CA SER A 284 -2.32 -4.65 4.34
C SER A 284 -1.25 -3.59 4.62
N ARG A 285 -0.57 -3.71 5.76
CA ARG A 285 0.55 -2.87 6.17
C ARG A 285 1.46 -3.64 7.14
N ILE A 286 2.75 -3.37 7.09
CA ILE A 286 3.70 -3.82 8.09
C ILE A 286 4.55 -2.64 8.55
N ARG A 287 4.72 -2.48 9.86
CA ARG A 287 5.66 -1.54 10.47
C ARG A 287 6.83 -2.30 11.06
N HIS A 288 8.03 -2.04 10.58
CA HIS A 288 9.26 -2.46 11.23
C HIS A 288 9.75 -1.38 12.20
N ASP A 289 9.98 -1.78 13.45
CA ASP A 289 10.67 -0.98 14.47
C ASP A 289 12.09 -1.55 14.61
N TYR A 290 13.04 -0.98 13.88
CA TYR A 290 14.41 -1.47 13.84
C TYR A 290 15.16 -1.29 15.15
N VAL A 291 14.79 -0.29 15.96
CA VAL A 291 15.41 -0.04 17.28
C VAL A 291 14.94 -1.06 18.31
N LYS A 292 13.64 -1.37 18.34
CA LYS A 292 13.06 -2.38 19.25
C LYS A 292 13.07 -3.78 18.66
N THR A 293 13.59 -3.95 17.45
CA THR A 293 13.70 -5.24 16.73
C THR A 293 12.39 -6.02 16.70
N ARG A 294 11.28 -5.36 16.38
CA ARG A 294 9.94 -5.96 16.31
C ARG A 294 9.14 -5.40 15.14
N SER A 295 8.08 -6.13 14.75
CA SER A 295 7.17 -5.69 13.69
C SER A 295 5.74 -5.55 14.21
N LYS A 296 4.98 -4.63 13.61
CA LYS A 296 3.53 -4.58 13.75
C LYS A 296 2.90 -4.94 12.42
N LEU A 297 2.09 -5.98 12.41
CA LEU A 297 1.28 -6.37 11.27
C LEU A 297 -0.08 -5.69 11.36
N TYR A 298 -0.57 -5.23 10.22
CA TYR A 298 -1.94 -4.80 10.01
C TYR A 298 -2.55 -5.77 9.00
N LEU A 299 -3.53 -6.50 9.46
CA LEU A 299 -4.08 -7.65 8.79
C LEU A 299 -5.53 -7.39 8.36
N ARG A 300 -5.96 -7.99 7.26
CA ARG A 300 -7.36 -8.08 6.88
C ARG A 300 -7.70 -9.48 6.41
N LYS A 301 -8.95 -9.88 6.54
CA LYS A 301 -9.42 -11.12 5.93
C LYS A 301 -9.54 -10.94 4.42
N PRO A 302 -9.11 -11.92 3.60
CA PRO A 302 -9.41 -11.94 2.18
C PRO A 302 -10.91 -11.91 1.93
N LEU A 303 -11.31 -11.23 0.86
CA LEU A 303 -12.70 -11.23 0.43
C LEU A 303 -12.97 -12.44 -0.49
N GLU A 304 -14.06 -13.14 -0.22
CA GLU A 304 -14.48 -14.27 -1.04
C GLU A 304 -15.50 -13.84 -2.09
N GLY A 305 -15.30 -14.27 -3.36
CA GLY A 305 -16.25 -14.07 -4.46
C GLY A 305 -16.29 -12.66 -5.08
N TYR A 306 -15.28 -11.84 -4.82
CA TYR A 306 -15.14 -10.50 -5.41
C TYR A 306 -14.21 -10.50 -6.62
#